data_6fe1768463f7a878e9c371774c528e32
#
_entry.id   6fe1768463f7a878e9c371774c528e32
#
_cell.length_a   1.000
_cell.length_b   1.000
_cell.length_c   1.000
_cell.angle_alpha   90.00
_cell.angle_beta   90.00
_cell.angle_gamma   90.00
#
_symmetry.space_group_name_H-M   'P 1'
#
loop_
_entity.id
_entity.type
_entity.pdbx_description
1 polymer ?
#
loop_
_entity_poly.entity_id
_entity_poly.type
_entity_poly.pdbx_seq_one_letter_code
_entity_poly.pdbx_strand_id
1 'polypeptide(L)'
;MDMNIGVIKGDGIGPEIVDEAMKVLDKTAEVYGHQIEYTQLLMGGASIDVNGVPLTEETLEQAKKSDAVLMGSIGGDAKTSPWYRLEPSKRPEAGLLQLRKGLNLFANLRPAVLYSELKGACPLKEEIAEQGFDMMIMRELTGGLYFGKRSTEEEDGVLVARDELTYSETEIRRIAKRGFDIAMKRRKKVTSVDKANVLDSSRLWRKIVEEVAKEYPEVTLEHMLVDNAAMQLVKDPAQFDVILTENMFGDILSDEASMVTGSIGMLASASLNDTKFCLNEPSGGSAPDIAGKGIANPIATILSAAMMLRYSFDLDQEADAIEAAVEKVLEEGYRTIDIMSEGMTQIGTKEMGERICSYI
;
A
#
# COMPACT_ATOMS: atom_id res chain seq x y z
N MET A 1 16.13 -20.86 2.74
CA MET A 1 16.69 -19.54 2.30
C MET A 1 16.93 -18.69 3.52
N ASP A 2 18.01 -17.90 3.53
CA ASP A 2 18.25 -16.90 4.59
C ASP A 2 17.74 -15.56 4.09
N MET A 3 17.00 -14.83 4.91
CA MET A 3 16.36 -13.54 4.57
C MET A 3 16.69 -12.52 5.65
N ASN A 4 17.20 -11.35 5.26
CA ASN A 4 17.44 -10.22 6.15
C ASN A 4 16.38 -9.16 5.92
N ILE A 5 15.43 -8.99 6.86
CA ILE A 5 14.29 -8.10 6.75
C ILE A 5 14.46 -6.90 7.68
N GLY A 6 14.49 -5.69 7.09
CA GLY A 6 14.36 -4.46 7.86
C GLY A 6 12.94 -4.32 8.41
N VAL A 7 12.79 -4.00 9.69
CA VAL A 7 11.46 -3.86 10.31
C VAL A 7 11.29 -2.46 10.86
N ILE A 8 10.32 -1.74 10.35
CA ILE A 8 9.87 -0.42 10.82
C ILE A 8 8.50 -0.59 11.46
N LYS A 9 8.43 -0.71 12.78
CA LYS A 9 7.14 -0.82 13.49
C LYS A 9 6.29 0.44 13.34
N GLY A 10 6.93 1.61 13.27
CA GLY A 10 6.26 2.89 13.05
C GLY A 10 5.49 3.40 14.28
N ASP A 11 4.36 4.05 14.01
CA ASP A 11 3.57 4.82 14.96
C ASP A 11 2.17 4.21 15.16
N GLY A 12 1.48 4.62 16.22
CA GLY A 12 0.09 4.26 16.47
C GLY A 12 -0.15 2.75 16.58
N ILE A 13 -0.99 2.19 15.70
CA ILE A 13 -1.24 0.74 15.64
C ILE A 13 -0.09 -0.06 15.01
N GLY A 14 0.88 0.63 14.39
CA GLY A 14 1.98 -0.02 13.66
C GLY A 14 2.68 -1.14 14.42
N PRO A 15 3.12 -0.94 15.69
CA PRO A 15 3.79 -1.98 16.45
C PRO A 15 2.96 -3.26 16.61
N GLU A 16 1.66 -3.14 16.93
CA GLU A 16 0.81 -4.30 17.18
C GLU A 16 0.50 -5.11 15.90
N ILE A 17 0.30 -4.45 14.76
CA ILE A 17 0.02 -5.14 13.49
C ILE A 17 1.28 -5.75 12.87
N VAL A 18 2.45 -5.12 13.03
CA VAL A 18 3.74 -5.66 12.57
C VAL A 18 4.15 -6.87 13.39
N ASP A 19 3.91 -6.86 14.70
CA ASP A 19 4.23 -8.02 15.55
C ASP A 19 3.45 -9.26 15.11
N GLU A 20 2.19 -9.12 14.70
CA GLU A 20 1.42 -10.25 14.16
C GLU A 20 1.92 -10.70 12.78
N ALA A 21 2.28 -9.77 11.90
CA ALA A 21 2.86 -10.13 10.60
C ALA A 21 4.22 -10.85 10.75
N MET A 22 5.06 -10.44 11.70
CA MET A 22 6.32 -11.13 12.01
C MET A 22 6.07 -12.56 12.50
N LYS A 23 5.07 -12.79 13.37
CA LYS A 23 4.72 -14.16 13.82
C LYS A 23 4.29 -15.06 12.67
N VAL A 24 3.51 -14.51 11.72
CA VAL A 24 3.09 -15.24 10.52
C VAL A 24 4.28 -15.57 9.63
N LEU A 25 5.22 -14.62 9.44
CA LEU A 25 6.48 -14.88 8.73
C LEU A 25 7.33 -15.93 9.41
N ASP A 26 7.49 -15.87 10.74
CA ASP A 26 8.25 -16.85 11.51
C ASP A 26 7.63 -18.25 11.40
N LYS A 27 6.29 -18.34 11.46
CA LYS A 27 5.60 -19.61 11.29
C LYS A 27 5.77 -20.16 9.88
N THR A 28 5.66 -19.32 8.86
CA THR A 28 5.91 -19.71 7.46
C THR A 28 7.35 -20.19 7.28
N ALA A 29 8.32 -19.46 7.83
CA ALA A 29 9.72 -19.84 7.76
C ALA A 29 10.00 -21.19 8.45
N GLU A 30 9.36 -21.45 9.60
CA GLU A 30 9.44 -22.75 10.31
C GLU A 30 8.92 -23.89 9.40
N VAL A 31 7.74 -23.73 8.79
CA VAL A 31 7.09 -24.77 7.98
C VAL A 31 7.87 -25.07 6.70
N TYR A 32 8.37 -24.03 6.03
CA TYR A 32 9.05 -24.16 4.74
C TYR A 32 10.58 -24.23 4.82
N GLY A 33 11.15 -24.19 6.03
CA GLY A 33 12.59 -24.38 6.24
C GLY A 33 13.44 -23.16 5.86
N HIS A 34 12.95 -21.95 6.12
CA HIS A 34 13.69 -20.70 5.94
C HIS A 34 14.26 -20.17 7.24
N GLN A 35 15.18 -19.20 7.16
CA GLN A 35 15.69 -18.45 8.30
C GLN A 35 15.50 -16.97 8.05
N ILE A 36 14.95 -16.25 9.04
CA ILE A 36 14.72 -14.82 8.96
C ILE A 36 15.53 -14.12 10.04
N GLU A 37 16.30 -13.12 9.64
CA GLU A 37 16.94 -12.17 10.53
C GLU A 37 16.25 -10.82 10.42
N TYR A 38 15.86 -10.23 11.56
CA TYR A 38 15.15 -8.96 11.60
C TYR A 38 16.08 -7.85 12.09
N THR A 39 16.24 -6.81 11.27
CA THR A 39 16.92 -5.56 11.63
C THR A 39 15.89 -4.50 12.02
N GLN A 40 15.84 -4.09 13.28
CA GLN A 40 14.92 -3.05 13.75
C GLN A 40 15.36 -1.67 13.26
N LEU A 41 14.44 -0.94 12.62
CA LEU A 41 14.66 0.38 12.04
C LEU A 41 13.69 1.39 12.65
N LEU A 42 14.17 2.58 13.04
CA LEU A 42 13.33 3.64 13.59
C LEU A 42 12.98 4.66 12.50
N MET A 43 11.68 4.92 12.33
CA MET A 43 11.18 5.96 11.43
C MET A 43 9.88 6.57 11.97
N GLY A 44 9.48 7.72 11.43
CA GLY A 44 8.26 8.41 11.80
C GLY A 44 8.37 9.14 13.13
N GLY A 45 7.27 9.18 13.88
CA GLY A 45 7.20 9.76 15.21
C GLY A 45 8.13 9.09 16.20
N ALA A 46 8.24 7.76 16.14
CA ALA A 46 9.15 6.99 16.98
C ALA A 46 10.62 7.43 16.78
N SER A 47 11.04 7.78 15.55
CA SER A 47 12.37 8.32 15.29
C SER A 47 12.49 9.77 15.75
N ILE A 48 11.45 10.60 15.59
CA ILE A 48 11.46 12.00 16.07
C ILE A 48 11.68 12.03 17.58
N ASP A 49 11.01 11.17 18.33
CA ASP A 49 11.10 11.13 19.80
C ASP A 49 12.49 10.74 20.30
N VAL A 50 13.23 9.90 19.54
CA VAL A 50 14.58 9.44 19.91
C VAL A 50 15.67 10.30 19.28
N ASN A 51 15.54 10.62 18.00
CA ASN A 51 16.59 11.20 17.17
C ASN A 51 16.34 12.67 16.78
N GLY A 52 15.15 13.23 17.07
CA GLY A 52 14.74 14.57 16.67
C GLY A 52 14.44 14.75 15.17
N VAL A 53 14.51 13.67 14.37
CA VAL A 53 14.24 13.66 12.93
C VAL A 53 13.41 12.43 12.56
N PRO A 54 12.54 12.51 11.54
CA PRO A 54 11.64 11.42 11.17
C PRO A 54 12.35 10.22 10.51
N LEU A 55 13.54 10.43 9.95
CA LEU A 55 14.40 9.40 9.37
C LEU A 55 15.85 9.84 9.50
N THR A 56 16.72 8.98 10.03
CA THR A 56 18.17 9.22 10.05
C THR A 56 18.84 8.64 8.79
N GLU A 57 20.01 9.16 8.43
CA GLU A 57 20.81 8.59 7.34
C GLU A 57 21.22 7.15 7.65
N GLU A 58 21.56 6.87 8.92
CA GLU A 58 21.91 5.53 9.37
C GLU A 58 20.76 4.52 9.15
N THR A 59 19.52 4.90 9.50
CA THR A 59 18.34 4.05 9.27
C THR A 59 18.15 3.79 7.77
N LEU A 60 18.31 4.81 6.93
CA LEU A 60 18.20 4.66 5.48
C LEU A 60 19.27 3.70 4.93
N GLU A 61 20.51 3.82 5.37
CA GLU A 61 21.61 2.94 4.95
C GLU A 61 21.43 1.50 5.44
N GLN A 62 20.85 1.30 6.63
CA GLN A 62 20.50 -0.03 7.12
C GLN A 62 19.34 -0.63 6.29
N ALA A 63 18.31 0.15 5.96
CA ALA A 63 17.24 -0.28 5.08
C ALA A 63 17.75 -0.73 3.69
N LYS A 64 18.73 -0.01 3.12
CA LYS A 64 19.37 -0.39 1.84
C LYS A 64 20.14 -1.71 1.89
N LYS A 65 20.60 -2.13 3.07
CA LYS A 65 21.33 -3.39 3.27
C LYS A 65 20.42 -4.59 3.52
N SER A 66 19.16 -4.35 3.83
CA SER A 66 18.17 -5.42 3.98
C SER A 66 17.74 -5.95 2.60
N ASP A 67 17.27 -7.19 2.55
CA ASP A 67 16.73 -7.79 1.32
C ASP A 67 15.33 -7.22 1.00
N ALA A 68 14.58 -6.87 2.05
CA ALA A 68 13.28 -6.22 1.97
C ALA A 68 13.00 -5.46 3.28
N VAL A 69 11.97 -4.61 3.28
CA VAL A 69 11.51 -3.91 4.48
C VAL A 69 10.03 -4.21 4.73
N LEU A 70 9.70 -4.62 5.95
CA LEU A 70 8.34 -4.70 6.47
C LEU A 70 8.09 -3.47 7.34
N MET A 71 7.02 -2.73 7.05
CA MET A 71 6.69 -1.52 7.78
C MET A 71 5.24 -1.53 8.26
N GLY A 72 5.01 -0.96 9.44
CA GLY A 72 3.68 -0.65 9.94
C GLY A 72 3.18 0.70 9.44
N SER A 73 2.53 1.45 10.29
CA SER A 73 1.95 2.75 9.95
C SER A 73 2.80 3.92 10.46
N ILE A 74 2.73 5.04 9.76
CA ILE A 74 3.48 6.25 10.09
C ILE A 74 2.51 7.41 10.30
N GLY A 75 2.80 8.27 11.30
CA GLY A 75 2.03 9.47 11.58
C GLY A 75 1.30 9.43 12.92
N GLY A 76 0.51 10.47 13.18
CA GLY A 76 -0.24 10.63 14.42
C GLY A 76 -1.48 11.49 14.21
N ASP A 77 -2.22 11.79 15.28
CA ASP A 77 -3.34 12.71 15.22
C ASP A 77 -2.85 14.15 15.01
N ALA A 78 -3.33 14.80 13.96
CA ALA A 78 -2.90 16.14 13.57
C ALA A 78 -3.19 17.22 14.62
N LYS A 79 -4.15 17.01 15.55
CA LYS A 79 -4.54 17.96 16.58
C LYS A 79 -3.79 17.75 17.89
N THR A 80 -3.54 16.49 18.25
CA THR A 80 -3.03 16.12 19.58
C THR A 80 -1.57 15.72 19.58
N SER A 81 -1.05 15.16 18.49
CA SER A 81 0.34 14.73 18.41
C SER A 81 1.32 15.93 18.37
N PRO A 82 2.39 15.91 19.20
CA PRO A 82 3.39 16.97 19.24
C PRO A 82 4.16 17.14 17.91
N TRP A 83 4.26 16.10 17.11
CA TRP A 83 5.02 16.11 15.85
C TRP A 83 4.46 17.09 14.81
N TYR A 84 3.15 17.37 14.85
CA TYR A 84 2.51 18.31 13.91
C TYR A 84 2.73 19.79 14.25
N ARG A 85 3.39 20.08 15.38
CA ARG A 85 3.91 21.42 15.71
C ARG A 85 5.25 21.71 15.03
N LEU A 86 5.90 20.67 14.48
CA LEU A 86 7.15 20.80 13.74
C LEU A 86 6.88 21.32 12.32
N GLU A 87 7.94 21.87 11.72
CA GLU A 87 7.95 22.19 10.30
C GLU A 87 7.56 20.96 9.44
N PRO A 88 6.84 21.12 8.34
CA PRO A 88 6.38 20.00 7.52
C PRO A 88 7.48 19.01 7.11
N SER A 89 8.71 19.49 6.85
CA SER A 89 9.89 18.68 6.50
C SER A 89 10.42 17.81 7.65
N LYS A 90 9.93 18.02 8.87
CA LYS A 90 10.34 17.28 10.08
C LYS A 90 9.21 16.42 10.67
N ARG A 91 8.06 16.36 10.00
CA ARG A 91 6.93 15.54 10.42
C ARG A 91 7.13 14.07 10.02
N PRO A 92 6.41 13.12 10.64
CA PRO A 92 6.57 11.69 10.35
C PRO A 92 6.48 11.34 8.86
N GLU A 93 5.54 11.94 8.13
CA GLU A 93 5.30 11.71 6.70
C GLU A 93 6.51 12.12 5.82
N ALA A 94 7.27 13.12 6.26
CA ALA A 94 8.50 13.51 5.55
C ALA A 94 9.55 12.39 5.58
N GLY A 95 9.62 11.62 6.68
CA GLY A 95 10.48 10.43 6.78
C GLY A 95 10.08 9.36 5.78
N LEU A 96 8.79 9.11 5.62
CA LEU A 96 8.27 8.14 4.65
C LEU A 96 8.61 8.53 3.21
N LEU A 97 8.41 9.79 2.83
CA LEU A 97 8.77 10.29 1.50
C LEU A 97 10.29 10.21 1.25
N GLN A 98 11.11 10.52 2.27
CA GLN A 98 12.56 10.38 2.19
C GLN A 98 13.00 8.93 2.01
N LEU A 99 12.40 7.99 2.76
CA LEU A 99 12.68 6.56 2.65
C LEU A 99 12.34 6.04 1.25
N ARG A 100 11.13 6.31 0.75
CA ARG A 100 10.69 5.91 -0.59
C ARG A 100 11.62 6.44 -1.69
N LYS A 101 12.01 7.71 -1.59
CA LYS A 101 12.95 8.31 -2.52
C LYS A 101 14.35 7.71 -2.40
N GLY A 102 14.85 7.52 -1.17
CA GLY A 102 16.19 6.98 -0.90
C GLY A 102 16.38 5.55 -1.35
N LEU A 103 15.30 4.76 -1.38
CA LEU A 103 15.24 3.38 -1.86
C LEU A 103 14.78 3.27 -3.33
N ASN A 104 14.51 4.41 -3.99
CA ASN A 104 14.00 4.48 -5.38
C ASN A 104 12.73 3.64 -5.62
N LEU A 105 11.80 3.65 -4.66
CA LEU A 105 10.56 2.87 -4.71
C LEU A 105 9.51 3.59 -5.55
N PHE A 106 9.49 3.35 -6.85
CA PHE A 106 8.62 4.08 -7.78
C PHE A 106 7.29 3.39 -8.10
N ALA A 107 7.19 2.08 -7.91
CA ALA A 107 6.01 1.29 -8.26
C ALA A 107 5.34 0.75 -7.01
N ASN A 108 4.18 1.29 -6.66
CA ASN A 108 3.40 0.83 -5.51
C ASN A 108 2.21 -0.01 -5.99
N LEU A 109 2.18 -1.26 -5.53
CA LEU A 109 1.14 -2.25 -5.81
C LEU A 109 0.16 -2.29 -4.64
N ARG A 110 -1.11 -2.06 -4.92
CA ARG A 110 -2.21 -2.10 -3.96
C ARG A 110 -3.34 -3.00 -4.48
N PRO A 111 -3.34 -4.29 -4.14
CA PRO A 111 -4.43 -5.20 -4.51
C PRO A 111 -5.69 -4.84 -3.72
N ALA A 112 -6.83 -4.75 -4.40
CA ALA A 112 -8.14 -4.60 -3.80
C ALA A 112 -9.02 -5.78 -4.21
N VAL A 113 -9.19 -6.73 -3.29
CA VAL A 113 -9.93 -7.97 -3.49
C VAL A 113 -11.11 -8.00 -2.54
N LEU A 114 -12.31 -8.21 -3.06
CA LEU A 114 -13.47 -8.51 -2.22
C LEU A 114 -13.53 -10.02 -1.96
N TYR A 115 -13.13 -10.41 -0.76
CA TYR A 115 -13.27 -11.80 -0.31
C TYR A 115 -14.74 -12.19 -0.22
N SER A 116 -15.08 -13.41 -0.63
CA SER A 116 -16.46 -13.91 -0.60
C SER A 116 -17.08 -13.85 0.80
N GLU A 117 -16.26 -14.02 1.83
CA GLU A 117 -16.59 -14.02 3.25
C GLU A 117 -16.84 -12.60 3.79
N LEU A 118 -16.39 -11.56 3.08
CA LEU A 118 -16.52 -10.15 3.48
C LEU A 118 -17.61 -9.40 2.70
N LYS A 119 -18.39 -10.07 1.86
CA LYS A 119 -19.50 -9.43 1.12
C LYS A 119 -20.47 -8.69 2.05
N GLY A 120 -20.71 -9.22 3.25
CA GLY A 120 -21.54 -8.57 4.26
C GLY A 120 -20.98 -7.28 4.85
N ALA A 121 -19.67 -7.05 4.75
CA ALA A 121 -19.00 -5.81 5.16
C ALA A 121 -18.85 -4.82 4.00
N CYS A 122 -19.06 -5.25 2.76
CA CYS A 122 -18.99 -4.40 1.56
C CYS A 122 -20.13 -3.36 1.58
N PRO A 123 -19.83 -2.06 1.43
CA PRO A 123 -20.83 -1.00 1.47
C PRO A 123 -21.60 -0.84 0.15
N LEU A 124 -21.23 -1.58 -0.89
CA LEU A 124 -21.87 -1.53 -2.19
C LEU A 124 -23.20 -2.28 -2.17
N LYS A 125 -24.03 -2.07 -3.21
CA LYS A 125 -25.25 -2.85 -3.39
C LYS A 125 -24.95 -4.34 -3.48
N GLU A 126 -25.84 -5.16 -2.94
CA GLU A 126 -25.71 -6.62 -2.89
C GLU A 126 -25.38 -7.23 -4.26
N GLU A 127 -26.05 -6.78 -5.33
CA GLU A 127 -25.83 -7.23 -6.71
C GLU A 127 -24.41 -6.98 -7.21
N ILE A 128 -23.71 -5.92 -6.72
CA ILE A 128 -22.32 -5.60 -7.05
C ILE A 128 -21.38 -6.45 -6.20
N ALA A 129 -21.64 -6.55 -4.89
CA ALA A 129 -20.86 -7.36 -3.97
C ALA A 129 -20.91 -8.85 -4.32
N GLU A 130 -22.07 -9.38 -4.76
CA GLU A 130 -22.21 -10.77 -5.18
C GLU A 130 -21.39 -11.11 -6.44
N GLN A 131 -21.19 -10.16 -7.33
CA GLN A 131 -20.32 -10.32 -8.50
C GLN A 131 -18.85 -10.52 -8.12
N GLY A 132 -18.43 -9.93 -6.99
CA GLY A 132 -17.04 -9.92 -6.55
C GLY A 132 -16.15 -9.09 -7.46
N PHE A 133 -14.97 -8.75 -6.98
CA PHE A 133 -13.93 -8.09 -7.78
C PHE A 133 -12.55 -8.36 -7.21
N ASP A 134 -11.56 -8.33 -8.08
CA ASP A 134 -10.14 -8.43 -7.80
C ASP A 134 -9.41 -7.48 -8.73
N MET A 135 -8.88 -6.36 -8.21
CA MET A 135 -8.15 -5.40 -8.99
C MET A 135 -6.81 -5.05 -8.35
N MET A 136 -5.86 -4.65 -9.18
CA MET A 136 -4.55 -4.18 -8.76
C MET A 136 -4.42 -2.69 -9.10
N ILE A 137 -4.24 -1.83 -8.10
CA ILE A 137 -3.89 -0.43 -8.34
C ILE A 137 -2.37 -0.30 -8.38
N MET A 138 -1.86 0.08 -9.54
CA MET A 138 -0.46 0.37 -9.80
C MET A 138 -0.25 1.88 -9.74
N ARG A 139 0.25 2.36 -8.60
CA ARG A 139 0.49 3.77 -8.31
C ARG A 139 1.96 4.12 -8.57
N GLU A 140 2.24 5.14 -9.38
CA GLU A 140 3.57 5.76 -9.38
C GLU A 140 3.80 6.44 -8.02
N LEU A 141 4.98 6.29 -7.42
CA LEU A 141 5.15 6.61 -6.00
C LEU A 141 6.20 7.70 -5.71
N THR A 142 7.05 8.08 -6.66
CA THR A 142 8.20 8.97 -6.43
C THR A 142 8.22 10.23 -7.29
N GLY A 143 7.16 10.47 -8.04
CA GLY A 143 6.94 11.66 -8.85
C GLY A 143 5.68 12.43 -8.48
N GLY A 144 5.29 13.32 -9.37
CA GLY A 144 4.04 14.07 -9.31
C GLY A 144 4.01 15.15 -8.23
N LEU A 145 2.80 15.44 -7.77
CA LEU A 145 2.51 16.56 -6.86
C LEU A 145 3.25 16.42 -5.52
N TYR A 146 3.39 15.20 -5.00
CA TYR A 146 4.00 14.96 -3.68
C TYR A 146 5.51 15.20 -3.65
N PHE A 147 6.18 15.19 -4.79
CA PHE A 147 7.62 15.41 -4.92
C PHE A 147 7.98 16.70 -5.68
N GLY A 148 6.99 17.46 -6.15
CA GLY A 148 7.15 18.72 -6.83
C GLY A 148 7.62 19.86 -5.92
N LYS A 149 7.97 20.98 -6.52
CA LYS A 149 8.30 22.20 -5.79
C LYS A 149 7.07 22.76 -5.10
N ARG A 150 7.27 23.31 -3.92
CA ARG A 150 6.22 23.91 -3.10
C ARG A 150 6.69 25.27 -2.60
N SER A 151 5.77 26.23 -2.59
CA SER A 151 6.00 27.52 -1.96
C SER A 151 4.72 28.10 -1.38
N THR A 152 4.87 28.90 -0.33
CA THR A 152 3.83 29.80 0.15
C THR A 152 4.47 31.16 0.35
N GLU A 153 4.08 32.10 -0.47
CA GLU A 153 4.71 33.43 -0.56
C GLU A 153 3.64 34.52 -0.49
N GLU A 154 4.02 35.70 0.00
CA GLU A 154 3.15 36.86 0.00
C GLU A 154 3.31 37.60 -1.35
N GLU A 155 2.21 37.74 -2.08
CA GLU A 155 2.10 38.48 -3.33
C GLU A 155 1.03 39.56 -3.20
N ASP A 156 1.40 40.80 -3.43
CA ASP A 156 0.47 41.95 -3.34
C ASP A 156 -0.34 42.00 -2.02
N GLY A 157 0.29 41.58 -0.89
CA GLY A 157 -0.34 41.56 0.43
C GLY A 157 -1.29 40.36 0.69
N VAL A 158 -1.25 39.34 -0.19
CA VAL A 158 -2.04 38.11 -0.09
C VAL A 158 -1.12 36.89 -0.08
N LEU A 159 -1.39 35.94 0.81
CA LEU A 159 -0.67 34.66 0.80
C LEU A 159 -1.11 33.80 -0.39
N VAL A 160 -0.14 33.34 -1.18
CA VAL A 160 -0.32 32.45 -2.34
C VAL A 160 0.48 31.17 -2.12
N ALA A 161 -0.20 30.02 -2.12
CA ALA A 161 0.42 28.71 -2.04
C ALA A 161 0.46 28.05 -3.43
N ARG A 162 1.57 27.38 -3.74
CA ARG A 162 1.77 26.66 -5.02
C ARG A 162 2.36 25.29 -4.77
N ASP A 163 1.82 24.29 -5.47
CA ASP A 163 2.37 22.96 -5.59
C ASP A 163 2.54 22.62 -7.07
N GLU A 164 3.71 22.14 -7.46
CA GLU A 164 4.05 21.81 -8.84
C GLU A 164 3.86 20.31 -9.09
N LEU A 165 3.03 19.95 -10.07
CA LEU A 165 2.87 18.59 -10.53
C LEU A 165 3.77 18.35 -11.75
N THR A 166 4.77 17.48 -11.60
CA THR A 166 5.76 17.21 -12.63
C THR A 166 5.93 15.72 -12.86
N TYR A 167 5.91 15.29 -14.12
CA TYR A 167 6.28 13.96 -14.58
C TYR A 167 7.18 14.04 -15.79
N SER A 168 8.26 13.27 -15.79
CA SER A 168 9.12 13.05 -16.95
C SER A 168 8.67 11.80 -17.74
N GLU A 169 9.04 11.74 -19.02
CA GLU A 169 8.84 10.55 -19.84
C GLU A 169 9.41 9.28 -19.19
N THR A 170 10.59 9.38 -18.58
CA THR A 170 11.28 8.24 -17.95
C THR A 170 10.48 7.68 -16.77
N GLU A 171 9.93 8.55 -15.92
CA GLU A 171 9.10 8.12 -14.78
C GLU A 171 7.83 7.42 -15.24
N ILE A 172 7.16 7.98 -16.25
CA ILE A 172 5.93 7.39 -16.80
C ILE A 172 6.25 6.04 -17.46
N ARG A 173 7.30 5.95 -18.26
CA ARG A 173 7.67 4.74 -18.99
C ARG A 173 8.01 3.58 -18.04
N ARG A 174 8.77 3.84 -16.96
CA ARG A 174 9.12 2.78 -16.00
C ARG A 174 7.92 2.22 -15.27
N ILE A 175 6.98 3.08 -14.82
CA ILE A 175 5.78 2.60 -14.11
C ILE A 175 4.81 1.93 -15.09
N ALA A 176 4.69 2.42 -16.33
CA ALA A 176 3.87 1.79 -17.35
C ALA A 176 4.35 0.36 -17.64
N LYS A 177 5.64 0.15 -17.85
CA LYS A 177 6.20 -1.22 -18.05
C LYS A 177 5.83 -2.14 -16.89
N ARG A 178 6.00 -1.71 -15.64
CA ARG A 178 5.59 -2.51 -14.47
C ARG A 178 4.10 -2.82 -14.46
N GLY A 179 3.25 -1.85 -14.82
CA GLY A 179 1.81 -2.06 -14.91
C GLY A 179 1.42 -3.09 -15.97
N PHE A 180 2.05 -3.05 -17.14
CA PHE A 180 1.83 -4.04 -18.19
C PHE A 180 2.41 -5.42 -17.84
N ASP A 181 3.57 -5.51 -17.20
CA ASP A 181 4.14 -6.77 -16.69
C ASP A 181 3.21 -7.46 -15.69
N ILE A 182 2.60 -6.70 -14.79
CA ILE A 182 1.60 -7.21 -13.85
C ILE A 182 0.34 -7.67 -14.60
N ALA A 183 -0.16 -6.88 -15.55
CA ALA A 183 -1.34 -7.22 -16.34
C ALA A 183 -1.14 -8.53 -17.13
N MET A 184 0.07 -8.79 -17.65
CA MET A 184 0.41 -10.05 -18.34
C MET A 184 0.23 -11.29 -17.46
N LYS A 185 0.39 -11.14 -16.13
CA LYS A 185 0.21 -12.22 -15.14
C LYS A 185 -1.24 -12.29 -14.61
N ARG A 186 -2.09 -11.36 -15.01
CA ARG A 186 -3.49 -11.25 -14.59
C ARG A 186 -4.45 -11.41 -15.79
N ARG A 187 -5.53 -10.65 -15.84
CA ARG A 187 -6.56 -10.75 -16.89
C ARG A 187 -6.24 -9.96 -18.16
N LYS A 188 -5.00 -9.48 -18.29
CA LYS A 188 -4.46 -8.78 -19.47
C LYS A 188 -5.24 -7.51 -19.85
N LYS A 189 -5.66 -6.74 -18.86
CA LYS A 189 -6.31 -5.44 -19.06
C LYS A 189 -5.63 -4.37 -18.19
N VAL A 190 -5.28 -3.24 -18.82
CA VAL A 190 -4.80 -2.03 -18.13
C VAL A 190 -5.78 -0.90 -18.36
N THR A 191 -6.30 -0.32 -17.29
CA THR A 191 -7.03 0.94 -17.30
C THR A 191 -6.09 2.05 -16.83
N SER A 192 -5.58 2.84 -17.78
CA SER A 192 -4.73 4.00 -17.48
C SER A 192 -5.60 5.17 -17.05
N VAL A 193 -5.42 5.60 -15.80
CA VAL A 193 -6.23 6.66 -15.19
C VAL A 193 -5.44 7.96 -15.13
N ASP A 194 -6.03 9.03 -15.68
CA ASP A 194 -5.39 10.34 -15.83
C ASP A 194 -6.40 11.50 -15.78
N LYS A 195 -5.94 12.73 -15.97
CA LYS A 195 -6.77 13.95 -16.16
C LYS A 195 -6.38 14.68 -17.44
N ALA A 196 -6.22 13.95 -18.55
CA ALA A 196 -5.68 14.46 -19.82
C ALA A 196 -6.53 15.55 -20.48
N ASN A 197 -7.82 15.64 -20.14
CA ASN A 197 -8.68 16.72 -20.60
C ASN A 197 -8.30 18.11 -20.04
N VAL A 198 -7.49 18.16 -18.96
CA VAL A 198 -7.08 19.40 -18.28
C VAL A 198 -5.56 19.53 -18.18
N LEU A 199 -4.83 18.48 -17.74
CA LEU A 199 -3.43 18.55 -17.33
C LEU A 199 -2.46 18.14 -18.44
N ASP A 200 -1.38 18.91 -18.63
CA ASP A 200 -0.30 18.58 -19.56
C ASP A 200 0.48 17.33 -19.12
N SER A 201 0.72 17.17 -17.82
CA SER A 201 1.35 15.96 -17.26
C SER A 201 0.55 14.70 -17.61
N SER A 202 -0.78 14.76 -17.54
CA SER A 202 -1.66 13.65 -17.90
C SER A 202 -1.70 13.40 -19.41
N ARG A 203 -1.58 14.43 -20.25
CA ARG A 203 -1.45 14.26 -21.71
C ARG A 203 -0.15 13.55 -22.07
N LEU A 204 0.98 13.91 -21.41
CA LEU A 204 2.24 13.21 -21.57
C LEU A 204 2.14 11.76 -21.06
N TRP A 205 1.50 11.56 -19.89
CA TRP A 205 1.23 10.25 -19.31
C TRP A 205 0.55 9.33 -20.33
N ARG A 206 -0.57 9.76 -20.88
CA ARG A 206 -1.35 9.00 -21.87
C ARG A 206 -0.52 8.63 -23.09
N LYS A 207 0.20 9.59 -23.67
CA LYS A 207 1.09 9.38 -24.81
C LYS A 207 2.13 8.30 -24.54
N ILE A 208 2.82 8.35 -23.40
CA ILE A 208 3.89 7.39 -23.08
C ILE A 208 3.31 6.01 -22.75
N VAL A 209 2.18 5.94 -22.05
CA VAL A 209 1.49 4.67 -21.81
C VAL A 209 1.06 3.99 -23.12
N GLU A 210 0.54 4.75 -24.10
CA GLU A 210 0.22 4.25 -25.45
C GLU A 210 1.45 3.74 -26.20
N GLU A 211 2.61 4.40 -26.03
CA GLU A 211 3.87 3.92 -26.62
C GLU A 211 4.32 2.60 -26.01
N VAL A 212 4.28 2.46 -24.68
CA VAL A 212 4.64 1.23 -23.95
C VAL A 212 3.66 0.10 -24.30
N ALA A 213 2.38 0.36 -24.43
CA ALA A 213 1.36 -0.64 -24.76
C ALA A 213 1.68 -1.41 -26.06
N LYS A 214 2.39 -0.77 -27.01
CA LYS A 214 2.81 -1.44 -28.27
C LYS A 214 3.77 -2.59 -28.04
N GLU A 215 4.49 -2.61 -26.90
CA GLU A 215 5.39 -3.70 -26.50
C GLU A 215 4.59 -4.90 -25.93
N TYR A 216 3.29 -4.71 -25.59
CA TYR A 216 2.42 -5.69 -24.93
C TYR A 216 1.13 -5.94 -25.72
N PRO A 217 1.19 -6.51 -26.93
CA PRO A 217 0.04 -6.64 -27.84
C PRO A 217 -1.09 -7.53 -27.28
N GLU A 218 -0.82 -8.35 -26.27
CA GLU A 218 -1.81 -9.20 -25.62
C GLU A 218 -2.62 -8.46 -24.53
N VAL A 219 -2.20 -7.26 -24.12
CA VAL A 219 -2.86 -6.49 -23.06
C VAL A 219 -3.79 -5.44 -23.66
N THR A 220 -5.03 -5.47 -23.26
CA THR A 220 -5.99 -4.42 -23.62
C THR A 220 -5.72 -3.16 -22.80
N LEU A 221 -5.46 -2.04 -23.48
CA LEU A 221 -5.32 -0.73 -22.85
C LEU A 221 -6.62 0.08 -23.02
N GLU A 222 -7.13 0.59 -21.92
CA GLU A 222 -8.21 1.58 -21.89
C GLU A 222 -7.73 2.84 -21.14
N HIS A 223 -8.22 4.01 -21.54
CA HIS A 223 -7.99 5.26 -20.82
C HIS A 223 -9.27 5.71 -20.11
N MET A 224 -9.12 6.16 -18.88
CA MET A 224 -10.24 6.68 -18.09
C MET A 224 -9.83 7.96 -17.37
N LEU A 225 -10.70 8.98 -17.36
CA LEU A 225 -10.47 10.16 -16.52
C LEU A 225 -10.69 9.79 -15.06
N VAL A 226 -9.87 10.36 -14.16
CA VAL A 226 -9.85 10.00 -12.73
C VAL A 226 -11.20 10.19 -12.04
N ASP A 227 -11.94 11.24 -12.38
CA ASP A 227 -13.29 11.47 -11.86
C ASP A 227 -14.29 10.38 -12.30
N ASN A 228 -14.16 9.87 -13.54
CA ASN A 228 -14.94 8.72 -13.98
C ASN A 228 -14.46 7.43 -13.29
N ALA A 229 -13.16 7.23 -13.10
CA ALA A 229 -12.63 6.07 -12.40
C ALA A 229 -13.17 5.96 -10.97
N ALA A 230 -13.23 7.06 -10.22
CA ALA A 230 -13.84 7.11 -8.90
C ALA A 230 -15.33 6.70 -8.93
N MET A 231 -16.11 7.20 -9.91
CA MET A 231 -17.51 6.76 -10.06
C MET A 231 -17.62 5.28 -10.41
N GLN A 232 -16.73 4.74 -11.24
CA GLN A 232 -16.78 3.36 -11.70
C GLN A 232 -16.32 2.37 -10.63
N LEU A 233 -15.42 2.75 -9.71
CA LEU A 233 -15.05 1.93 -8.54
C LEU A 233 -16.27 1.60 -7.67
N VAL A 234 -17.21 2.54 -7.53
CA VAL A 234 -18.46 2.33 -6.78
C VAL A 234 -19.53 1.62 -7.60
N LYS A 235 -19.58 1.88 -8.91
CA LYS A 235 -20.68 1.43 -9.79
C LYS A 235 -20.44 0.01 -10.34
N ASP A 236 -19.21 -0.28 -10.77
CA ASP A 236 -18.82 -1.52 -11.43
C ASP A 236 -17.33 -1.80 -11.22
N PRO A 237 -16.90 -2.13 -9.97
CA PRO A 237 -15.49 -2.40 -9.68
C PRO A 237 -14.94 -3.63 -10.41
N ALA A 238 -15.79 -4.59 -10.77
CA ALA A 238 -15.38 -5.82 -11.44
C ALA A 238 -14.82 -5.61 -12.86
N GLN A 239 -15.09 -4.46 -13.49
CA GLN A 239 -14.55 -4.10 -14.79
C GLN A 239 -13.03 -3.91 -14.80
N PHE A 240 -12.42 -3.61 -13.62
CA PHE A 240 -11.00 -3.31 -13.51
C PHE A 240 -10.16 -4.57 -13.27
N ASP A 241 -9.01 -4.65 -13.94
CA ASP A 241 -7.95 -5.64 -13.68
C ASP A 241 -6.72 -4.92 -13.09
N VAL A 242 -6.02 -4.12 -13.90
CA VAL A 242 -4.93 -3.26 -13.42
C VAL A 242 -5.30 -1.80 -13.70
N ILE A 243 -5.36 -1.00 -12.64
CA ILE A 243 -5.48 0.46 -12.72
C ILE A 243 -4.07 1.03 -12.65
N LEU A 244 -3.60 1.66 -13.73
CA LEU A 244 -2.30 2.31 -13.82
C LEU A 244 -2.48 3.82 -13.70
N THR A 245 -1.85 4.45 -12.70
CA THR A 245 -2.08 5.87 -12.43
C THR A 245 -0.93 6.57 -11.73
N GLU A 246 -0.95 7.89 -11.76
CA GLU A 246 0.02 8.76 -11.10
C GLU A 246 -0.15 8.75 -9.58
N ASN A 247 0.77 9.41 -8.88
CA ASN A 247 0.94 9.33 -7.42
C ASN A 247 -0.33 9.74 -6.65
N MET A 248 -0.80 10.97 -6.83
CA MET A 248 -1.94 11.50 -6.07
C MET A 248 -3.26 10.79 -6.41
N PHE A 249 -3.51 10.52 -7.69
CA PHE A 249 -4.73 9.81 -8.09
C PHE A 249 -4.72 8.37 -7.57
N GLY A 250 -3.55 7.70 -7.62
CA GLY A 250 -3.37 6.36 -7.09
C GLY A 250 -3.59 6.28 -5.58
N ASP A 251 -3.18 7.32 -4.84
CA ASP A 251 -3.42 7.42 -3.41
C ASP A 251 -4.93 7.45 -3.10
N ILE A 252 -5.65 8.37 -3.74
CA ILE A 252 -7.07 8.56 -3.51
C ILE A 252 -7.89 7.34 -3.95
N LEU A 253 -7.66 6.85 -5.18
CA LEU A 253 -8.41 5.72 -5.73
C LEU A 253 -8.18 4.42 -4.98
N SER A 254 -6.98 4.19 -4.43
CA SER A 254 -6.71 2.98 -3.66
C SER A 254 -7.40 3.00 -2.30
N ASP A 255 -7.52 4.15 -1.66
CA ASP A 255 -8.27 4.29 -0.42
C ASP A 255 -9.77 4.09 -0.66
N GLU A 256 -10.31 4.63 -1.76
CA GLU A 256 -11.68 4.35 -2.20
C GLU A 256 -11.89 2.86 -2.47
N ALA A 257 -10.96 2.22 -3.22
CA ALA A 257 -11.01 0.79 -3.50
C ALA A 257 -10.96 -0.06 -2.21
N SER A 258 -10.19 0.37 -1.19
CA SER A 258 -10.16 -0.32 0.09
C SER A 258 -11.52 -0.30 0.80
N MET A 259 -12.20 0.83 0.75
CA MET A 259 -13.51 0.96 1.39
C MET A 259 -14.58 0.12 0.70
N VAL A 260 -14.50 -0.04 -0.62
CA VAL A 260 -15.45 -0.94 -1.34
C VAL A 260 -15.16 -2.42 -1.09
N THR A 261 -13.97 -2.80 -0.60
CA THR A 261 -13.70 -4.18 -0.11
C THR A 261 -14.18 -4.41 1.33
N GLY A 262 -14.63 -3.37 2.02
CA GLY A 262 -15.16 -3.43 3.38
C GLY A 262 -14.31 -2.73 4.43
N SER A 263 -12.99 -2.66 4.30
CA SER A 263 -12.11 -1.96 5.26
C SER A 263 -10.71 -1.69 4.68
N ILE A 264 -10.15 -0.54 5.02
CA ILE A 264 -8.75 -0.23 4.78
C ILE A 264 -7.79 -1.21 5.49
N GLY A 265 -8.24 -1.88 6.55
CA GLY A 265 -7.51 -2.95 7.24
C GLY A 265 -7.28 -4.21 6.40
N MET A 266 -7.87 -4.29 5.20
CA MET A 266 -7.66 -5.36 4.23
C MET A 266 -6.71 -4.97 3.09
N LEU A 267 -6.32 -3.70 2.98
CA LEU A 267 -5.52 -3.21 1.85
C LEU A 267 -4.02 -3.36 2.12
N ALA A 268 -3.45 -4.45 1.61
CA ALA A 268 -2.01 -4.67 1.56
C ALA A 268 -1.32 -3.76 0.54
N SER A 269 -0.02 -3.56 0.67
CA SER A 269 0.78 -2.93 -0.37
C SER A 269 2.23 -3.37 -0.41
N ALA A 270 2.83 -3.28 -1.61
CA ALA A 270 4.26 -3.45 -1.85
C ALA A 270 4.76 -2.31 -2.73
N SER A 271 5.83 -1.64 -2.30
CA SER A 271 6.50 -0.59 -3.07
C SER A 271 7.82 -1.13 -3.61
N LEU A 272 7.98 -1.16 -4.92
CA LEU A 272 9.10 -1.80 -5.62
C LEU A 272 10.00 -0.76 -6.31
N ASN A 273 11.26 -1.13 -6.45
CA ASN A 273 12.23 -0.44 -7.32
C ASN A 273 12.56 -1.29 -8.57
N ASP A 274 13.69 -1.01 -9.22
CA ASP A 274 14.13 -1.75 -10.41
C ASP A 274 14.70 -3.15 -10.09
N THR A 275 14.91 -3.46 -8.80
CA THR A 275 15.43 -4.76 -8.33
C THR A 275 14.29 -5.62 -7.76
N LYS A 276 14.64 -6.64 -6.99
CA LYS A 276 13.69 -7.42 -6.19
C LYS A 276 13.38 -6.78 -4.83
N PHE A 277 14.08 -5.71 -4.46
CA PHE A 277 13.82 -5.04 -3.18
C PHE A 277 12.42 -4.44 -3.16
N CYS A 278 11.69 -4.66 -2.07
CA CYS A 278 10.44 -3.97 -1.81
C CYS A 278 10.31 -3.49 -0.35
N LEU A 279 9.54 -2.43 -0.19
CA LEU A 279 8.99 -1.97 1.08
C LEU A 279 7.52 -2.40 1.13
N ASN A 280 7.15 -3.13 2.17
CA ASN A 280 5.83 -3.73 2.31
C ASN A 280 5.15 -3.14 3.54
N GLU A 281 4.01 -2.50 3.33
CA GLU A 281 3.28 -1.74 4.35
C GLU A 281 1.77 -1.85 4.13
N PRO A 282 0.93 -1.86 5.18
CA PRO A 282 -0.50 -1.70 5.00
C PRO A 282 -0.78 -0.28 4.47
N SER A 283 -1.82 -0.11 3.67
CA SER A 283 -2.20 1.22 3.15
C SER A 283 -2.91 2.10 4.17
N GLY A 284 -3.32 1.54 5.31
CA GLY A 284 -3.98 2.26 6.39
C GLY A 284 -3.05 3.20 7.17
N GLY A 285 -3.64 4.20 7.81
CA GLY A 285 -2.94 5.13 8.69
C GLY A 285 -2.62 4.55 10.07
N SER A 286 -2.01 5.37 10.93
CA SER A 286 -1.56 4.98 12.27
C SER A 286 -2.69 4.79 13.30
N ALA A 287 -3.92 5.22 13.02
CA ALA A 287 -5.12 5.09 13.85
C ALA A 287 -4.84 5.30 15.36
N PRO A 288 -4.33 6.48 15.76
CA PRO A 288 -3.85 6.72 17.12
C PRO A 288 -4.95 6.58 18.19
N ASP A 289 -6.21 6.70 17.80
CA ASP A 289 -7.38 6.55 18.65
C ASP A 289 -7.62 5.11 19.12
N ILE A 290 -7.15 4.11 18.38
CA ILE A 290 -7.25 2.69 18.73
C ILE A 290 -5.91 2.04 19.07
N ALA A 291 -4.81 2.77 18.98
CA ALA A 291 -3.48 2.26 19.29
C ALA A 291 -3.37 1.66 20.70
N GLY A 292 -2.78 0.48 20.82
CA GLY A 292 -2.59 -0.24 22.08
C GLY A 292 -3.87 -0.87 22.66
N LYS A 293 -5.02 -0.81 21.93
CA LYS A 293 -6.26 -1.44 22.40
C LYS A 293 -6.39 -2.90 21.93
N GLY A 294 -5.50 -3.40 21.09
CA GLY A 294 -5.53 -4.77 20.59
C GLY A 294 -6.75 -5.10 19.71
N ILE A 295 -7.31 -4.09 19.03
CA ILE A 295 -8.50 -4.23 18.17
C ILE A 295 -8.22 -3.93 16.70
N ALA A 296 -7.02 -3.44 16.37
CA ALA A 296 -6.61 -3.16 15.00
C ALA A 296 -6.58 -4.44 14.15
N ASN A 297 -6.99 -4.33 12.90
CA ASN A 297 -6.94 -5.43 11.95
C ASN A 297 -5.49 -5.62 11.43
N PRO A 298 -4.82 -6.78 11.66
CA PRO A 298 -3.46 -7.00 11.21
C PRO A 298 -3.39 -7.58 9.79
N ILE A 299 -4.52 -7.92 9.15
CA ILE A 299 -4.57 -8.68 7.90
C ILE A 299 -3.86 -7.94 6.77
N ALA A 300 -4.04 -6.62 6.63
CA ALA A 300 -3.33 -5.85 5.59
C ALA A 300 -1.81 -5.95 5.72
N THR A 301 -1.27 -5.92 6.94
CA THR A 301 0.18 -6.07 7.18
C THR A 301 0.66 -7.50 6.92
N ILE A 302 -0.14 -8.50 7.30
CA ILE A 302 0.13 -9.92 7.04
C ILE A 302 0.14 -10.19 5.53
N LEU A 303 -0.84 -9.68 4.79
CA LEU A 303 -0.89 -9.79 3.33
C LEU A 303 0.24 -8.98 2.64
N SER A 304 0.66 -7.84 3.23
CA SER A 304 1.85 -7.12 2.75
C SER A 304 3.12 -7.96 2.95
N ALA A 305 3.21 -8.74 4.03
CA ALA A 305 4.30 -9.68 4.24
C ALA A 305 4.26 -10.85 3.24
N ALA A 306 3.08 -11.34 2.86
CA ALA A 306 2.93 -12.31 1.75
C ALA A 306 3.42 -11.73 0.42
N MET A 307 3.06 -10.46 0.11
CA MET A 307 3.59 -9.76 -1.07
C MET A 307 5.11 -9.64 -1.03
N MET A 308 5.72 -9.41 0.15
CA MET A 308 7.18 -9.40 0.32
C MET A 308 7.80 -10.74 -0.08
N LEU A 309 7.26 -11.86 0.40
CA LEU A 309 7.73 -13.20 0.04
C LEU A 309 7.66 -13.41 -1.49
N ARG A 310 6.55 -13.01 -2.11
CA ARG A 310 6.31 -13.14 -3.55
C ARG A 310 7.25 -12.28 -4.39
N TYR A 311 7.38 -10.99 -4.06
CA TYR A 311 8.07 -10.04 -4.94
C TYR A 311 9.56 -9.86 -4.65
N SER A 312 10.00 -10.01 -3.38
CA SER A 312 11.42 -9.90 -3.03
C SER A 312 12.16 -11.24 -3.09
N PHE A 313 11.47 -12.33 -2.76
CA PHE A 313 12.12 -13.63 -2.57
C PHE A 313 11.71 -14.71 -3.59
N ASP A 314 10.72 -14.44 -4.47
CA ASP A 314 10.11 -15.40 -5.41
C ASP A 314 9.56 -16.65 -4.68
N LEU A 315 9.03 -16.46 -3.48
CA LEU A 315 8.44 -17.49 -2.64
C LEU A 315 6.91 -17.49 -2.80
N ASP A 316 6.44 -17.85 -4.00
CA ASP A 316 5.00 -17.83 -4.32
C ASP A 316 4.20 -18.82 -3.48
N GLN A 317 4.74 -20.01 -3.21
CA GLN A 317 4.06 -21.05 -2.43
C GLN A 317 3.84 -20.60 -0.98
N GLU A 318 4.82 -19.96 -0.37
CA GLU A 318 4.76 -19.41 0.98
C GLU A 318 3.78 -18.24 1.06
N ALA A 319 3.77 -17.39 0.05
CA ALA A 319 2.81 -16.29 -0.05
C ALA A 319 1.38 -16.83 -0.20
N ASP A 320 1.15 -17.80 -1.08
CA ASP A 320 -0.16 -18.45 -1.27
C ASP A 320 -0.65 -19.11 0.03
N ALA A 321 0.26 -19.72 0.81
CA ALA A 321 -0.10 -20.33 2.10
C ALA A 321 -0.60 -19.28 3.11
N ILE A 322 0.03 -18.11 3.18
CA ILE A 322 -0.43 -17.00 4.04
C ILE A 322 -1.80 -16.49 3.57
N GLU A 323 -1.95 -16.25 2.26
CA GLU A 323 -3.22 -15.78 1.68
C GLU A 323 -4.36 -16.78 1.97
N ALA A 324 -4.13 -18.08 1.74
CA ALA A 324 -5.10 -19.14 2.04
C ALA A 324 -5.42 -19.25 3.55
N ALA A 325 -4.43 -19.04 4.44
CA ALA A 325 -4.64 -19.03 5.88
C ALA A 325 -5.55 -17.86 6.30
N VAL A 326 -5.39 -16.68 5.70
CA VAL A 326 -6.28 -15.53 5.91
C VAL A 326 -7.72 -15.88 5.47
N GLU A 327 -7.88 -16.41 4.26
CA GLU A 327 -9.19 -16.83 3.76
C GLU A 327 -9.85 -17.84 4.71
N LYS A 328 -9.09 -18.80 5.21
CA LYS A 328 -9.60 -19.83 6.12
C LYS A 328 -10.12 -19.27 7.43
N VAL A 329 -9.44 -18.31 8.04
CA VAL A 329 -9.92 -17.62 9.25
C VAL A 329 -11.21 -16.85 8.97
N LEU A 330 -11.31 -16.22 7.79
CA LEU A 330 -12.52 -15.52 7.37
C LEU A 330 -13.69 -16.49 7.09
N GLU A 331 -13.45 -17.66 6.46
CA GLU A 331 -14.44 -18.72 6.25
C GLU A 331 -15.03 -19.23 7.58
N GLU A 332 -14.22 -19.32 8.63
CA GLU A 332 -14.66 -19.73 9.97
C GLU A 332 -15.48 -18.66 10.71
N GLY A 333 -15.65 -17.48 10.10
CA GLY A 333 -16.48 -16.42 10.64
C GLY A 333 -15.80 -15.52 11.67
N TYR A 334 -14.46 -15.56 11.81
CA TYR A 334 -13.73 -14.64 12.70
C TYR A 334 -13.50 -13.30 12.02
N ARG A 335 -13.69 -12.20 12.77
CA ARG A 335 -13.58 -10.82 12.26
C ARG A 335 -12.96 -9.90 13.29
N THR A 336 -12.17 -8.96 12.83
CA THR A 336 -11.88 -7.76 13.60
C THR A 336 -13.05 -6.77 13.50
N ILE A 337 -13.08 -5.78 14.39
CA ILE A 337 -14.23 -4.88 14.52
C ILE A 337 -14.59 -4.13 13.23
N ASP A 338 -13.59 -3.79 12.42
CA ASP A 338 -13.71 -3.03 11.17
C ASP A 338 -14.41 -3.81 10.03
N ILE A 339 -14.32 -5.13 10.06
CA ILE A 339 -14.91 -6.05 9.06
C ILE A 339 -16.04 -6.91 9.64
N MET A 340 -16.62 -6.49 10.77
CA MET A 340 -17.73 -7.23 11.41
C MET A 340 -18.98 -7.22 10.55
N SER A 341 -19.68 -8.35 10.60
CA SER A 341 -21.02 -8.53 10.04
C SER A 341 -21.85 -9.43 10.93
N GLU A 342 -23.16 -9.46 10.71
CA GLU A 342 -24.10 -10.25 11.51
C GLU A 342 -23.75 -11.75 11.48
N GLY A 343 -23.79 -12.40 12.63
CA GLY A 343 -23.50 -13.83 12.78
C GLY A 343 -22.00 -14.17 12.91
N MET A 344 -21.10 -13.19 12.79
CA MET A 344 -19.65 -13.41 12.90
C MET A 344 -19.15 -13.27 14.34
N THR A 345 -17.96 -13.82 14.61
CA THR A 345 -17.29 -13.78 15.91
C THR A 345 -16.22 -12.70 15.90
N GLN A 346 -16.39 -11.68 16.74
CA GLN A 346 -15.38 -10.62 16.87
C GLN A 346 -14.17 -11.11 17.67
N ILE A 347 -12.96 -10.87 17.13
CA ILE A 347 -11.68 -11.14 17.77
C ILE A 347 -10.76 -9.90 17.70
N GLY A 348 -9.70 -9.89 18.51
CA GLY A 348 -8.72 -8.81 18.51
C GLY A 348 -7.52 -9.08 17.60
N THR A 349 -6.62 -8.10 17.53
CA THR A 349 -5.40 -8.11 16.71
C THR A 349 -4.57 -9.38 16.89
N LYS A 350 -4.24 -9.70 18.15
CA LYS A 350 -3.41 -10.84 18.50
C LYS A 350 -4.06 -12.18 18.15
N GLU A 351 -5.33 -12.34 18.47
CA GLU A 351 -6.05 -13.60 18.19
C GLU A 351 -6.17 -13.82 16.68
N MET A 352 -6.36 -12.74 15.89
CA MET A 352 -6.37 -12.84 14.42
C MET A 352 -5.04 -13.41 13.90
N GLY A 353 -3.89 -12.88 14.34
CA GLY A 353 -2.57 -13.37 13.96
C GLY A 353 -2.33 -14.83 14.39
N GLU A 354 -2.71 -15.18 15.62
CA GLU A 354 -2.59 -16.56 16.15
C GLU A 354 -3.43 -17.57 15.33
N ARG A 355 -4.64 -17.18 14.93
CA ARG A 355 -5.50 -18.03 14.08
C ARG A 355 -4.92 -18.22 12.69
N ILE A 356 -4.43 -17.14 12.06
CA ILE A 356 -3.76 -17.24 10.76
C ILE A 356 -2.57 -18.19 10.85
N CYS A 357 -1.70 -18.06 11.87
CA CYS A 357 -0.57 -18.98 12.10
C CYS A 357 -1.00 -20.43 12.23
N SER A 358 -2.20 -20.73 12.75
CA SER A 358 -2.68 -22.10 12.94
C SER A 358 -3.04 -22.82 11.64
N TYR A 359 -3.17 -22.08 10.52
CA TYR A 359 -3.49 -22.62 9.20
C TYR A 359 -2.30 -22.67 8.23
N ILE A 360 -1.14 -22.18 8.65
CA ILE A 360 0.14 -22.31 7.95
C ILE A 360 0.84 -23.59 8.46
#